data_9f43ad1720adb1b0774b3a9e4da24fc4
#
_entry.id   9f43ad1720adb1b0774b3a9e4da24fc4
#
_cell.length_a   1.000
_cell.length_b   1.000
_cell.length_c   1.000
_cell.angle_alpha   90.00
_cell.angle_beta   90.00
_cell.angle_gamma   90.00
#
_symmetry.space_group_name_H-M   'P 1'
#
loop_
_entity.id
_entity.type
_entity.pdbx_description
1 polymer ?
#
loop_
_entity_poly.entity_id
_entity_poly.type
_entity_poly.pdbx_seq_one_letter_code
_entity_poly.pdbx_strand_id
1 'polypeptide(L)'
;MYVDVTLDDIILYALEHHVSDIHFAPTKSGVQVRLRQDGLLRTNMTVTSEEAELIINRIKVCSALDISEKRLPQDGRWAWSHKDTSVTMRVSTLPSLYGETLVCRLMGNEGSHKDLIALGMRADIYEHIKQLLKRPYGLLLICGPTGSGKTATLYAMLRMLNLEETKLICLEDPVEAEIKGAIQIGINEKIGFTFAKGLRSVLRQDPDTIMIGEIRDKETAELAVKSALTGHRVLSTIHTNTAIGVVTRLMDMGVEPYLIRATLMGAIAQRLVRKFDGTTYHGRTALFEYLEIPTNSVHWDQLEAHLLLSLEDSAREAVSQHVTSIEEVHRCGLML
;
A
#
# COMPACT_ATOMS: atom_id res chain seq x y z
N MET A 1 -17.43 -30.67 -20.19
CA MET A 1 -17.68 -29.49 -21.04
C MET A 1 -16.53 -28.53 -20.75
N TYR A 2 -15.48 -28.55 -21.59
CA TYR A 2 -14.40 -27.59 -21.51
C TYR A 2 -14.98 -26.25 -21.98
N VAL A 3 -15.18 -25.35 -21.04
CA VAL A 3 -15.43 -23.95 -21.38
C VAL A 3 -14.06 -23.38 -21.76
N ASP A 4 -13.88 -22.93 -23.00
CA ASP A 4 -12.68 -22.18 -23.41
C ASP A 4 -12.64 -20.88 -22.59
N VAL A 5 -11.94 -20.93 -21.47
CA VAL A 5 -11.77 -19.77 -20.59
C VAL A 5 -10.75 -18.85 -21.23
N THR A 6 -11.20 -17.70 -21.65
CA THR A 6 -10.33 -16.68 -22.25
C THR A 6 -9.59 -15.88 -21.18
N LEU A 7 -8.49 -15.25 -21.55
CA LEU A 7 -7.78 -14.32 -20.66
C LEU A 7 -8.68 -13.18 -20.17
N ASP A 8 -9.58 -12.72 -21.04
CA ASP A 8 -10.53 -11.65 -20.71
C ASP A 8 -11.54 -12.11 -19.64
N ASP A 9 -11.99 -13.38 -19.68
CA ASP A 9 -12.87 -13.95 -18.64
C ASP A 9 -12.15 -14.02 -17.28
N ILE A 10 -10.86 -14.40 -17.26
CA ILE A 10 -10.06 -14.42 -16.02
C ILE A 10 -9.94 -13.00 -15.42
N ILE A 11 -9.69 -12.00 -16.26
CA ILE A 11 -9.55 -10.61 -15.81
C ILE A 11 -10.91 -10.05 -15.34
N LEU A 12 -11.98 -10.28 -16.07
CA LEU A 12 -13.34 -9.86 -15.67
C LEU A 12 -13.73 -10.50 -14.34
N TYR A 13 -13.54 -11.81 -14.19
CA TYR A 13 -13.77 -12.51 -12.93
C TYR A 13 -12.93 -11.90 -11.78
N ALA A 14 -11.65 -11.62 -12.04
CA ALA A 14 -10.77 -11.01 -11.05
C ALA A 14 -11.25 -9.62 -10.61
N LEU A 15 -11.77 -8.81 -11.53
CA LEU A 15 -12.32 -7.48 -11.23
C LEU A 15 -13.62 -7.58 -10.42
N GLU A 16 -14.54 -8.46 -10.82
CA GLU A 16 -15.83 -8.67 -10.15
C GLU A 16 -15.66 -9.16 -8.71
N HIS A 17 -14.64 -10.02 -8.49
CA HIS A 17 -14.37 -10.60 -7.17
C HIS A 17 -13.28 -9.88 -6.38
N HIS A 18 -12.92 -8.66 -6.77
CA HIS A 18 -11.92 -7.83 -6.08
C HIS A 18 -10.58 -8.56 -5.84
N VAL A 19 -10.12 -9.29 -6.86
CA VAL A 19 -8.82 -9.97 -6.84
C VAL A 19 -7.71 -8.92 -6.98
N SER A 20 -6.68 -9.01 -6.14
CA SER A 20 -5.53 -8.11 -6.22
C SER A 20 -4.44 -8.60 -7.17
N ASP A 21 -4.22 -9.93 -7.25
CA ASP A 21 -3.17 -10.51 -8.07
C ASP A 21 -3.67 -11.81 -8.76
N ILE A 22 -3.36 -11.95 -10.05
CA ILE A 22 -3.56 -13.16 -10.84
C ILE A 22 -2.21 -13.82 -11.03
N HIS A 23 -2.07 -15.08 -10.61
CA HIS A 23 -0.82 -15.83 -10.70
C HIS A 23 -0.99 -17.00 -11.69
N PHE A 24 -0.07 -17.12 -12.63
CA PHE A 24 0.09 -18.28 -13.48
C PHE A 24 1.29 -19.08 -12.97
N ALA A 25 1.04 -20.22 -12.33
CA ALA A 25 2.05 -21.02 -11.64
C ALA A 25 2.23 -22.39 -12.33
N PRO A 26 3.31 -22.59 -13.10
CA PRO A 26 3.59 -23.86 -13.76
C PRO A 26 3.80 -25.01 -12.76
N THR A 27 3.26 -26.18 -13.09
CA THR A 27 3.41 -27.44 -12.35
C THR A 27 3.73 -28.58 -13.31
N LYS A 28 3.98 -29.79 -12.78
CA LYS A 28 4.19 -30.98 -13.65
C LYS A 28 2.99 -31.32 -14.52
N SER A 29 1.77 -30.96 -14.13
CA SER A 29 0.52 -31.37 -14.78
C SER A 29 -0.19 -30.25 -15.56
N GLY A 30 0.45 -29.09 -15.70
CA GLY A 30 -0.13 -27.92 -16.35
C GLY A 30 0.16 -26.65 -15.56
N VAL A 31 -0.59 -25.60 -15.83
CA VAL A 31 -0.41 -24.29 -15.15
C VAL A 31 -1.63 -23.97 -14.29
N GLN A 32 -1.39 -23.76 -13.00
CA GLN A 32 -2.44 -23.31 -12.08
C GLN A 32 -2.64 -21.80 -12.20
N VAL A 33 -3.88 -21.40 -12.47
CA VAL A 33 -4.30 -20.01 -12.35
C VAL A 33 -4.79 -19.82 -10.91
N ARG A 34 -4.02 -19.02 -10.15
CA ARG A 34 -4.31 -18.75 -8.74
C ARG A 34 -4.63 -17.27 -8.56
N LEU A 35 -5.66 -16.99 -7.78
CA LEU A 35 -6.16 -15.65 -7.54
C LEU A 35 -5.91 -15.27 -6.08
N ARG A 36 -5.36 -14.06 -5.86
CA ARG A 36 -5.24 -13.51 -4.52
C ARG A 36 -6.46 -12.64 -4.24
N GLN A 37 -7.34 -13.14 -3.41
CA GLN A 37 -8.56 -12.46 -2.98
C GLN A 37 -8.51 -12.27 -1.46
N ASP A 38 -8.78 -11.05 -0.99
CA ASP A 38 -8.75 -10.70 0.44
C ASP A 38 -7.45 -11.14 1.15
N GLY A 39 -6.31 -11.03 0.45
CA GLY A 39 -4.99 -11.42 0.96
C GLY A 39 -4.68 -12.91 0.87
N LEU A 40 -5.65 -13.78 0.59
CA LEU A 40 -5.47 -15.23 0.45
C LEU A 40 -5.30 -15.63 -1.01
N LEU A 41 -4.33 -16.51 -1.27
CA LEU A 41 -4.08 -17.09 -2.59
C LEU A 41 -4.82 -18.42 -2.74
N ARG A 42 -5.76 -18.50 -3.69
CA ARG A 42 -6.55 -19.71 -3.97
C ARG A 42 -6.37 -20.13 -5.40
N THR A 43 -6.32 -21.45 -5.64
CA THR A 43 -6.35 -21.99 -7.01
C THR A 43 -7.77 -21.87 -7.53
N ASN A 44 -7.92 -21.17 -8.65
CA ASN A 44 -9.21 -21.03 -9.34
C ASN A 44 -9.41 -22.15 -10.38
N MET A 45 -8.40 -22.36 -11.22
CA MET A 45 -8.44 -23.37 -12.28
C MET A 45 -7.03 -23.89 -12.59
N THR A 46 -6.98 -24.97 -13.37
CA THR A 46 -5.74 -25.44 -13.98
C THR A 46 -5.98 -25.51 -15.49
N VAL A 47 -5.07 -24.95 -16.25
CA VAL A 47 -5.06 -24.97 -17.72
C VAL A 47 -3.92 -25.85 -18.22
N THR A 48 -4.01 -26.30 -19.47
CA THR A 48 -2.90 -27.04 -20.11
C THR A 48 -1.69 -26.14 -20.30
N SER A 49 -0.52 -26.74 -20.52
CA SER A 49 0.69 -25.96 -20.79
C SER A 49 0.58 -25.14 -22.08
N GLU A 50 -0.11 -25.68 -23.10
CA GLU A 50 -0.31 -25.01 -24.38
C GLU A 50 -1.24 -23.81 -24.26
N GLU A 51 -2.38 -23.95 -23.55
CA GLU A 51 -3.30 -22.83 -23.26
C GLU A 51 -2.61 -21.75 -22.45
N ALA A 52 -1.85 -22.13 -21.42
CA ALA A 52 -1.12 -21.17 -20.60
C ALA A 52 -0.07 -20.42 -21.41
N GLU A 53 0.66 -21.09 -22.33
CA GLU A 53 1.65 -20.43 -23.17
C GLU A 53 1.01 -19.36 -24.05
N LEU A 54 -0.15 -19.63 -24.63
CA LEU A 54 -0.91 -18.64 -25.42
C LEU A 54 -1.32 -17.42 -24.56
N ILE A 55 -1.84 -17.68 -23.36
CA ILE A 55 -2.23 -16.62 -22.42
C ILE A 55 -1.02 -15.80 -21.99
N ILE A 56 0.07 -16.43 -21.58
CA ILE A 56 1.32 -15.78 -21.13
C ILE A 56 1.91 -14.93 -22.26
N ASN A 57 2.00 -15.49 -23.47
CA ASN A 57 2.50 -14.75 -24.63
C ASN A 57 1.65 -13.51 -24.93
N ARG A 58 0.31 -13.61 -24.89
CA ARG A 58 -0.59 -12.47 -25.04
C ARG A 58 -0.33 -11.40 -23.97
N ILE A 59 -0.18 -11.80 -22.70
CA ILE A 59 0.12 -10.87 -21.60
C ILE A 59 1.48 -10.19 -21.84
N LYS A 60 2.52 -10.94 -22.25
CA LYS A 60 3.85 -10.40 -22.54
C LYS A 60 3.81 -9.36 -23.65
N VAL A 61 3.11 -9.64 -24.76
CA VAL A 61 2.91 -8.67 -25.86
C VAL A 61 2.26 -7.40 -25.37
N CYS A 62 1.13 -7.54 -24.66
CA CYS A 62 0.37 -6.39 -24.16
C CYS A 62 1.12 -5.57 -23.11
N SER A 63 2.11 -6.18 -22.44
CA SER A 63 2.95 -5.55 -21.42
C SER A 63 4.29 -5.04 -21.95
N ALA A 64 4.52 -5.10 -23.27
CA ALA A 64 5.79 -4.77 -23.94
C ALA A 64 6.99 -5.59 -23.43
N LEU A 65 6.77 -6.88 -23.12
CA LEU A 65 7.79 -7.84 -22.71
C LEU A 65 8.24 -8.68 -23.91
N ASP A 66 9.47 -9.20 -23.85
CA ASP A 66 10.02 -10.09 -24.87
C ASP A 66 9.44 -11.50 -24.72
N ILE A 67 8.70 -11.97 -25.74
CA ILE A 67 8.09 -13.31 -25.77
C ILE A 67 9.15 -14.41 -25.88
N SER A 68 10.27 -14.14 -26.55
CA SER A 68 11.32 -15.12 -26.82
C SER A 68 12.21 -15.35 -25.60
N GLU A 69 12.33 -14.36 -24.72
CA GLU A 69 13.14 -14.47 -23.50
C GLU A 69 12.31 -15.09 -22.36
N LYS A 70 12.68 -16.33 -21.97
CA LYS A 70 12.03 -17.10 -20.90
C LYS A 70 12.99 -17.43 -19.74
N ARG A 71 14.25 -16.98 -19.81
CA ARG A 71 15.34 -17.32 -18.86
C ARG A 71 15.64 -16.19 -17.88
N LEU A 72 15.21 -14.97 -18.18
CA LEU A 72 15.45 -13.79 -17.37
C LEU A 72 14.14 -13.19 -16.86
N PRO A 73 14.15 -12.62 -15.64
CA PRO A 73 13.02 -11.88 -15.13
C PRO A 73 12.66 -10.70 -16.03
N GLN A 74 11.37 -10.43 -16.21
CA GLN A 74 10.87 -9.27 -16.93
C GLN A 74 9.76 -8.59 -16.14
N ASP A 75 9.71 -7.26 -16.16
CA ASP A 75 8.67 -6.45 -15.56
C ASP A 75 8.07 -5.51 -16.59
N GLY A 76 6.75 -5.43 -16.64
CA GLY A 76 6.01 -4.59 -17.56
C GLY A 76 4.72 -4.03 -16.97
N ARG A 77 4.03 -3.25 -17.80
CA ARG A 77 2.70 -2.72 -17.47
C ARG A 77 1.76 -2.94 -18.64
N TRP A 78 0.51 -3.25 -18.32
CA TRP A 78 -0.54 -3.44 -19.29
C TRP A 78 -1.80 -2.69 -18.89
N ALA A 79 -2.26 -1.78 -19.74
CA ALA A 79 -3.56 -1.16 -19.63
C ALA A 79 -4.56 -2.04 -20.42
N TRP A 80 -5.37 -2.82 -19.71
CA TRP A 80 -6.39 -3.67 -20.27
C TRP A 80 -7.74 -2.94 -20.27
N SER A 81 -8.53 -3.15 -21.33
CA SER A 81 -9.88 -2.61 -21.42
C SER A 81 -10.79 -3.59 -22.16
N HIS A 82 -12.02 -3.72 -21.66
CA HIS A 82 -13.08 -4.51 -22.30
C HIS A 82 -14.42 -3.80 -22.05
N LYS A 83 -15.10 -3.40 -23.14
CA LYS A 83 -16.32 -2.56 -23.08
C LYS A 83 -16.06 -1.30 -22.22
N ASP A 84 -16.86 -1.08 -21.18
CA ASP A 84 -16.77 0.07 -20.28
C ASP A 84 -15.85 -0.17 -19.07
N THR A 85 -15.18 -1.34 -19.01
CA THR A 85 -14.31 -1.71 -17.90
C THR A 85 -12.85 -1.63 -18.33
N SER A 86 -12.02 -0.98 -17.49
CA SER A 86 -10.58 -0.89 -17.73
C SER A 86 -9.81 -1.07 -16.43
N VAL A 87 -8.61 -1.65 -16.54
CA VAL A 87 -7.68 -1.80 -15.42
C VAL A 87 -6.24 -1.75 -15.90
N THR A 88 -5.40 -1.06 -15.15
CA THR A 88 -3.95 -1.14 -15.35
C THR A 88 -3.40 -2.28 -14.50
N MET A 89 -2.54 -3.11 -15.08
CA MET A 89 -1.86 -4.20 -14.39
C MET A 89 -0.35 -4.02 -14.45
N ARG A 90 0.31 -4.34 -13.34
CA ARG A 90 1.75 -4.57 -13.32
C ARG A 90 1.98 -6.06 -13.54
N VAL A 91 2.80 -6.38 -14.52
CA VAL A 91 3.12 -7.75 -14.92
C VAL A 91 4.57 -8.04 -14.58
N SER A 92 4.82 -9.18 -13.92
CA SER A 92 6.16 -9.67 -13.65
C SER A 92 6.27 -11.13 -14.05
N THR A 93 7.36 -11.51 -14.71
CA THR A 93 7.65 -12.88 -15.09
C THR A 93 8.98 -13.36 -14.50
N LEU A 94 9.06 -14.64 -14.13
CA LEU A 94 10.24 -15.27 -13.60
C LEU A 94 10.38 -16.70 -14.17
N PRO A 95 11.59 -17.15 -14.51
CA PRO A 95 11.83 -18.57 -14.81
C PRO A 95 11.60 -19.43 -13.56
N SER A 96 10.92 -20.56 -13.73
CA SER A 96 10.75 -21.56 -12.66
C SER A 96 11.06 -22.96 -13.14
N LEU A 97 11.03 -23.95 -12.23
CA LEU A 97 11.39 -25.35 -12.53
C LEU A 97 10.53 -25.96 -13.66
N TYR A 98 9.27 -25.61 -13.75
CA TYR A 98 8.32 -26.20 -14.69
C TYR A 98 7.89 -25.23 -15.81
N GLY A 99 8.57 -24.11 -15.98
CA GLY A 99 8.27 -23.10 -16.98
C GLY A 99 8.30 -21.69 -16.41
N GLU A 100 7.89 -20.71 -17.21
CA GLU A 100 7.85 -19.33 -16.77
C GLU A 100 6.60 -19.08 -15.90
N THR A 101 6.79 -18.58 -14.68
CA THR A 101 5.70 -18.08 -13.84
C THR A 101 5.42 -16.62 -14.17
N LEU A 102 4.15 -16.21 -14.07
CA LEU A 102 3.73 -14.85 -14.36
C LEU A 102 2.74 -14.38 -13.29
N VAL A 103 2.88 -13.12 -12.87
CA VAL A 103 1.95 -12.48 -11.95
C VAL A 103 1.46 -11.17 -12.56
N CYS A 104 0.13 -11.00 -12.62
CA CYS A 104 -0.52 -9.74 -12.94
C CYS A 104 -1.08 -9.14 -11.65
N ARG A 105 -0.56 -7.99 -11.20
CA ARG A 105 -1.13 -7.21 -10.11
C ARG A 105 -2.07 -6.16 -10.68
N LEU A 106 -3.33 -6.20 -10.27
CA LEU A 106 -4.35 -5.22 -10.66
C LEU A 106 -4.15 -3.93 -9.86
N MET A 107 -3.99 -2.80 -10.56
CA MET A 107 -3.74 -1.49 -9.95
C MET A 107 -5.05 -0.72 -9.80
N GLY A 108 -5.19 0.04 -8.70
CA GLY A 108 -6.27 1.02 -8.54
C GLY A 108 -7.64 0.48 -8.09
N ASN A 109 -7.78 -0.83 -7.83
CA ASN A 109 -9.12 -1.42 -7.64
C ASN A 109 -9.67 -1.40 -6.21
N GLU A 110 -8.89 -1.17 -5.15
CA GLU A 110 -9.46 -1.22 -3.81
C GLU A 110 -8.91 -0.14 -2.87
N GLY A 111 -9.83 0.62 -2.29
CA GLY A 111 -9.56 1.53 -1.17
C GLY A 111 -9.05 2.91 -1.57
N SER A 112 -8.60 3.12 -2.81
CA SER A 112 -8.06 4.42 -3.24
C SER A 112 -9.08 5.57 -3.20
N HIS A 113 -10.38 5.28 -3.17
CA HIS A 113 -11.47 6.27 -3.10
C HIS A 113 -12.21 6.31 -1.77
N LYS A 114 -11.89 5.41 -0.82
CA LYS A 114 -12.53 5.37 0.50
C LYS A 114 -11.96 6.46 1.40
N ASP A 115 -12.80 7.03 2.26
CA ASP A 115 -12.34 7.85 3.38
C ASP A 115 -11.82 6.97 4.54
N LEU A 116 -11.24 7.61 5.57
CA LEU A 116 -10.64 6.89 6.70
C LEU A 116 -11.65 6.07 7.49
N ILE A 117 -12.89 6.55 7.64
CA ILE A 117 -13.96 5.83 8.34
C ILE A 117 -14.37 4.58 7.54
N ALA A 118 -14.54 4.72 6.22
CA ALA A 118 -14.86 3.60 5.34
C ALA A 118 -13.75 2.55 5.27
N LEU A 119 -12.49 2.93 5.56
CA LEU A 119 -11.36 2.02 5.71
C LEU A 119 -11.40 1.25 7.04
N GLY A 120 -12.20 1.67 8.02
CA GLY A 120 -12.33 1.05 9.33
C GLY A 120 -11.75 1.86 10.48
N MET A 121 -11.42 3.14 10.25
CA MET A 121 -10.88 3.99 11.31
C MET A 121 -11.99 4.39 12.29
N ARG A 122 -11.68 4.36 13.57
CA ARG A 122 -12.55 4.81 14.64
C ARG A 122 -12.79 6.31 14.56
N ALA A 123 -14.00 6.77 14.87
CA ALA A 123 -14.41 8.16 14.70
C ALA A 123 -13.60 9.15 15.56
N ASP A 124 -13.24 8.76 16.78
CA ASP A 124 -12.39 9.59 17.66
C ASP A 124 -10.98 9.76 17.08
N ILE A 125 -10.36 8.68 16.59
CA ILE A 125 -9.05 8.72 15.95
C ILE A 125 -9.11 9.54 14.65
N TYR A 126 -10.18 9.43 13.88
CA TYR A 126 -10.42 10.26 12.70
C TYR A 126 -10.37 11.76 13.04
N GLU A 127 -11.05 12.19 14.12
CA GLU A 127 -11.02 13.60 14.54
C GLU A 127 -9.63 14.03 15.02
N HIS A 128 -8.87 13.18 15.72
CA HIS A 128 -7.47 13.44 16.06
C HIS A 128 -6.61 13.66 14.81
N ILE A 129 -6.71 12.78 13.82
CA ILE A 129 -5.95 12.89 12.56
C ILE A 129 -6.35 14.15 11.80
N LYS A 130 -7.64 14.47 11.76
CA LYS A 130 -8.15 15.70 11.13
C LYS A 130 -7.58 16.98 11.78
N GLN A 131 -7.43 16.99 13.11
CA GLN A 131 -6.77 18.10 13.79
C GLN A 131 -5.26 18.10 13.54
N LEU A 132 -4.63 16.93 13.53
CA LEU A 132 -3.20 16.79 13.24
C LEU A 132 -2.86 17.33 11.84
N LEU A 133 -3.70 17.03 10.84
CA LEU A 133 -3.53 17.51 9.46
C LEU A 133 -3.73 19.03 9.29
N LYS A 134 -4.24 19.74 10.29
CA LYS A 134 -4.26 21.21 10.30
C LYS A 134 -2.93 21.84 10.68
N ARG A 135 -2.02 21.06 11.30
CA ARG A 135 -0.67 21.56 11.63
C ARG A 135 0.06 21.91 10.34
N PRO A 136 0.69 23.08 10.25
CA PRO A 136 1.28 23.55 8.99
C PRO A 136 2.51 22.73 8.57
N TYR A 137 3.22 22.13 9.51
CA TYR A 137 4.45 21.36 9.28
C TYR A 137 4.59 20.19 10.25
N GLY A 138 5.46 19.26 9.90
CA GLY A 138 5.79 18.08 10.68
C GLY A 138 5.72 16.80 9.86
N LEU A 139 6.09 15.68 10.46
CA LEU A 139 6.17 14.36 9.85
C LEU A 139 5.07 13.46 10.40
N LEU A 140 4.24 12.89 9.53
CA LEU A 140 3.25 11.87 9.87
C LEU A 140 3.56 10.59 9.08
N LEU A 141 3.72 9.48 9.78
CA LEU A 141 4.12 8.21 9.18
C LEU A 141 3.05 7.13 9.33
N ILE A 142 2.82 6.39 8.25
CA ILE A 142 1.97 5.21 8.26
C ILE A 142 2.87 3.98 8.14
N CYS A 143 2.70 3.01 9.02
CA CYS A 143 3.50 1.81 9.03
C CYS A 143 2.67 0.54 9.01
N GLY A 144 3.33 -0.56 8.74
CA GLY A 144 2.73 -1.89 8.65
C GLY A 144 3.41 -2.77 7.60
N PRO A 145 3.13 -4.06 7.57
CA PRO A 145 3.66 -4.97 6.56
C PRO A 145 3.17 -4.63 5.16
N THR A 146 3.77 -5.26 4.15
CA THR A 146 3.29 -5.19 2.77
C THR A 146 1.85 -5.69 2.69
N GLY A 147 1.01 -4.96 1.94
CA GLY A 147 -0.41 -5.32 1.80
C GLY A 147 -1.30 -4.96 3.00
N SER A 148 -0.82 -4.18 3.98
CA SER A 148 -1.65 -3.72 5.10
C SER A 148 -2.56 -2.53 4.77
N GLY A 149 -2.52 -2.00 3.54
CA GLY A 149 -3.38 -0.90 3.09
C GLY A 149 -2.84 0.51 3.38
N LYS A 150 -1.53 0.66 3.64
CA LYS A 150 -0.90 1.96 3.96
C LYS A 150 -1.18 3.05 2.92
N THR A 151 -1.05 2.71 1.64
CA THR A 151 -1.29 3.65 0.53
C THR A 151 -2.72 4.15 0.51
N ALA A 152 -3.71 3.26 0.73
CA ALA A 152 -5.12 3.65 0.78
C ALA A 152 -5.39 4.65 1.92
N THR A 153 -4.82 4.41 3.10
CA THR A 153 -4.91 5.31 4.26
C THR A 153 -4.20 6.64 4.00
N LEU A 154 -3.01 6.60 3.40
CA LEU A 154 -2.26 7.79 3.01
C LEU A 154 -3.07 8.65 2.03
N TYR A 155 -3.63 8.03 0.98
CA TYR A 155 -4.48 8.72 0.01
C TYR A 155 -5.75 9.29 0.64
N ALA A 156 -6.39 8.56 1.56
CA ALA A 156 -7.55 9.07 2.28
C ALA A 156 -7.21 10.33 3.08
N MET A 157 -6.05 10.38 3.75
CA MET A 157 -5.59 11.58 4.46
C MET A 157 -5.26 12.74 3.51
N LEU A 158 -4.62 12.48 2.37
CA LEU A 158 -4.29 13.52 1.41
C LEU A 158 -5.54 14.20 0.83
N ARG A 159 -6.64 13.45 0.65
CA ARG A 159 -7.92 14.01 0.21
C ARG A 159 -8.62 14.88 1.26
N MET A 160 -8.22 14.80 2.53
CA MET A 160 -8.73 15.69 3.58
C MET A 160 -8.09 17.09 3.52
N LEU A 161 -7.01 17.26 2.75
CA LEU A 161 -6.32 18.54 2.61
C LEU A 161 -7.07 19.45 1.65
N ASN A 162 -7.06 20.77 1.94
CA ASN A 162 -7.58 21.78 1.01
C ASN A 162 -6.55 22.07 -0.08
N LEU A 163 -6.65 21.38 -1.22
CA LEU A 163 -5.71 21.52 -2.35
C LEU A 163 -6.00 22.74 -3.25
N GLU A 164 -7.02 23.53 -2.95
CA GLU A 164 -7.24 24.82 -3.60
C GLU A 164 -6.33 25.92 -3.01
N GLU A 165 -5.97 25.78 -1.74
CA GLU A 165 -5.13 26.75 -1.01
C GLU A 165 -3.71 26.20 -0.68
N THR A 166 -3.47 24.91 -0.85
CA THR A 166 -2.20 24.27 -0.51
C THR A 166 -1.65 23.42 -1.65
N LYS A 167 -0.34 23.51 -1.89
CA LYS A 167 0.34 22.77 -2.91
C LYS A 167 0.82 21.41 -2.38
N LEU A 168 0.19 20.35 -2.87
CA LEU A 168 0.57 18.98 -2.59
C LEU A 168 1.42 18.42 -3.73
N ILE A 169 2.61 17.92 -3.40
CA ILE A 169 3.48 17.18 -4.33
C ILE A 169 3.73 15.78 -3.79
N CYS A 170 3.47 14.78 -4.62
CA CYS A 170 3.63 13.36 -4.30
C CYS A 170 4.77 12.75 -5.10
N LEU A 171 5.62 11.97 -4.42
CA LEU A 171 6.65 11.14 -5.01
C LEU A 171 6.28 9.68 -4.80
N GLU A 172 6.13 8.89 -5.86
CA GLU A 172 5.53 7.53 -5.80
C GLU A 172 6.25 6.54 -6.73
N ASP A 173 6.23 5.26 -6.37
CA ASP A 173 6.81 4.18 -7.18
C ASP A 173 5.88 2.94 -7.22
N PRO A 174 4.97 2.90 -8.18
CA PRO A 174 4.47 3.96 -9.07
C PRO A 174 3.32 4.79 -8.45
N VAL A 175 2.80 5.77 -9.19
CA VAL A 175 1.52 6.41 -8.88
C VAL A 175 0.40 5.36 -9.00
N GLU A 176 -0.37 5.16 -7.92
CA GLU A 176 -1.42 4.13 -7.86
C GLU A 176 -2.79 4.65 -8.31
N ALA A 177 -3.12 5.90 -7.99
CA ALA A 177 -4.36 6.55 -8.38
C ALA A 177 -4.18 8.07 -8.46
N GLU A 178 -5.04 8.74 -9.23
CA GLU A 178 -5.03 10.18 -9.33
C GLU A 178 -5.60 10.84 -8.06
N ILE A 179 -4.94 11.88 -7.59
CA ILE A 179 -5.43 12.80 -6.55
C ILE A 179 -5.66 14.16 -7.21
N LYS A 180 -6.93 14.52 -7.39
CA LYS A 180 -7.29 15.78 -8.03
C LYS A 180 -6.70 16.97 -7.27
N GLY A 181 -5.95 17.81 -7.98
CA GLY A 181 -5.30 18.99 -7.41
C GLY A 181 -3.87 18.73 -6.89
N ALA A 182 -3.40 17.48 -6.83
CA ALA A 182 -2.03 17.15 -6.46
C ALA A 182 -1.11 17.08 -7.69
N ILE A 183 0.17 17.36 -7.48
CA ILE A 183 1.23 17.08 -8.46
C ILE A 183 1.83 15.72 -8.09
N GLN A 184 1.58 14.70 -8.90
CA GLN A 184 2.06 13.34 -8.66
C GLN A 184 3.20 13.00 -9.62
N ILE A 185 4.31 12.54 -9.06
CA ILE A 185 5.57 12.29 -9.76
C ILE A 185 5.96 10.84 -9.55
N GLY A 186 6.05 10.09 -10.65
CA GLY A 186 6.53 8.70 -10.62
C GLY A 186 8.05 8.64 -10.53
N ILE A 187 8.57 7.93 -9.53
CA ILE A 187 9.99 7.59 -9.40
C ILE A 187 10.38 6.64 -10.53
N ASN A 188 11.60 6.76 -11.00
CA ASN A 188 12.16 5.88 -12.03
C ASN A 188 13.66 5.64 -11.76
N GLU A 189 13.93 4.62 -10.98
CA GLU A 189 15.31 4.26 -10.60
C GLU A 189 16.18 3.83 -11.79
N LYS A 190 15.57 3.32 -12.87
CA LYS A 190 16.31 2.90 -14.09
C LYS A 190 17.05 4.07 -14.74
N ILE A 191 16.54 5.30 -14.62
CA ILE A 191 17.19 6.52 -15.10
C ILE A 191 17.88 7.29 -13.98
N GLY A 192 17.99 6.71 -12.78
CA GLY A 192 18.58 7.32 -11.60
C GLY A 192 17.73 8.42 -10.96
N PHE A 193 16.42 8.45 -11.22
CA PHE A 193 15.47 9.33 -10.53
C PHE A 193 14.90 8.62 -9.30
N THR A 194 15.58 8.79 -8.16
CA THR A 194 15.26 8.17 -6.86
C THR A 194 14.38 9.07 -6.00
N PHE A 195 13.79 8.54 -4.91
CA PHE A 195 13.04 9.32 -3.93
C PHE A 195 13.87 10.49 -3.38
N ALA A 196 15.11 10.27 -3.00
CA ALA A 196 16.00 11.31 -2.48
C ALA A 196 16.24 12.43 -3.51
N LYS A 197 16.50 12.11 -4.78
CA LYS A 197 16.65 13.11 -5.85
C LYS A 197 15.36 13.87 -6.10
N GLY A 198 14.23 13.15 -6.14
CA GLY A 198 12.90 13.73 -6.29
C GLY A 198 12.63 14.73 -5.17
N LEU A 199 12.85 14.34 -3.93
CA LEU A 199 12.58 15.17 -2.75
C LEU A 199 13.42 16.45 -2.75
N ARG A 200 14.73 16.37 -3.09
CA ARG A 200 15.56 17.59 -3.26
C ARG A 200 15.01 18.54 -4.31
N SER A 201 14.38 18.02 -5.36
CA SER A 201 13.79 18.84 -6.41
C SER A 201 12.46 19.43 -6.01
N VAL A 202 11.64 18.65 -5.30
CA VAL A 202 10.34 19.07 -4.76
C VAL A 202 10.49 20.26 -3.81
N LEU A 203 11.52 20.28 -2.94
CA LEU A 203 11.80 21.40 -2.03
C LEU A 203 12.06 22.76 -2.74
N ARG A 204 12.33 22.75 -4.05
CA ARG A 204 12.47 23.98 -4.86
C ARG A 204 11.22 24.32 -5.65
N GLN A 205 10.12 23.61 -5.41
CA GLN A 205 8.84 23.78 -6.10
C GLN A 205 7.79 24.45 -5.23
N ASP A 206 8.19 25.04 -4.08
CA ASP A 206 7.32 25.73 -3.14
C ASP A 206 6.13 24.83 -2.70
N PRO A 207 6.38 23.65 -2.12
CA PRO A 207 5.33 22.75 -1.64
C PRO A 207 4.89 23.13 -0.22
N ASP A 208 3.60 23.04 0.08
CA ASP A 208 3.09 23.10 1.47
C ASP A 208 3.08 21.70 2.09
N THR A 209 2.69 20.71 1.27
CA THR A 209 2.63 19.31 1.68
C THR A 209 3.42 18.43 0.70
N ILE A 210 4.24 17.55 1.26
CA ILE A 210 5.02 16.58 0.49
C ILE A 210 4.56 15.18 0.89
N MET A 211 4.15 14.38 -0.07
CA MET A 211 3.93 12.96 0.13
C MET A 211 5.12 12.18 -0.46
N ILE A 212 5.69 11.31 0.34
CA ILE A 212 6.73 10.37 -0.07
C ILE A 212 6.11 8.97 0.03
N GLY A 213 5.99 8.25 -1.09
CA GLY A 213 5.35 6.94 -1.13
C GLY A 213 5.86 6.02 -0.03
N GLU A 214 7.17 5.96 0.14
CA GLU A 214 7.80 5.24 1.25
C GLU A 214 9.22 5.71 1.57
N ILE A 215 9.64 5.51 2.82
CA ILE A 215 11.00 5.72 3.30
C ILE A 215 11.67 4.36 3.46
N ARG A 216 12.67 4.07 2.59
CA ARG A 216 13.42 2.80 2.59
C ARG A 216 14.86 2.93 3.04
N ASP A 217 15.45 4.12 2.88
CA ASP A 217 16.88 4.36 3.04
C ASP A 217 17.16 5.60 3.90
N LYS A 218 18.40 5.68 4.37
CA LYS A 218 18.90 6.76 5.23
C LYS A 218 18.72 8.13 4.58
N GLU A 219 19.09 8.27 3.30
CA GLU A 219 19.09 9.55 2.61
C GLU A 219 17.68 10.13 2.50
N THR A 220 16.71 9.30 2.13
CA THR A 220 15.29 9.67 2.06
C THR A 220 14.75 10.01 3.46
N ALA A 221 15.11 9.24 4.50
CA ALA A 221 14.69 9.49 5.89
C ALA A 221 15.19 10.85 6.40
N GLU A 222 16.49 11.14 6.23
CA GLU A 222 17.08 12.42 6.62
C GLU A 222 16.43 13.61 5.90
N LEU A 223 16.20 13.48 4.60
CA LEU A 223 15.55 14.53 3.80
C LEU A 223 14.10 14.76 4.22
N ALA A 224 13.33 13.69 4.49
CA ALA A 224 11.95 13.79 4.95
C ALA A 224 11.86 14.55 6.30
N VAL A 225 12.71 14.17 7.25
CA VAL A 225 12.79 14.83 8.56
C VAL A 225 13.24 16.29 8.43
N LYS A 226 14.26 16.57 7.62
CA LYS A 226 14.72 17.95 7.36
C LYS A 226 13.63 18.80 6.70
N SER A 227 12.87 18.23 5.76
CA SER A 227 11.74 18.93 5.14
C SER A 227 10.67 19.30 6.17
N ALA A 228 10.34 18.36 7.07
CA ALA A 228 9.39 18.61 8.16
C ALA A 228 9.93 19.69 9.13
N LEU A 229 11.22 19.69 9.43
CA LEU A 229 11.87 20.68 10.28
C LEU A 229 11.86 22.09 9.67
N THR A 230 11.96 22.17 8.33
CA THR A 230 12.01 23.44 7.59
C THR A 230 10.64 24.00 7.21
N GLY A 231 9.55 23.48 7.79
CA GLY A 231 8.24 24.08 7.69
C GLY A 231 7.25 23.38 6.73
N HIS A 232 7.61 22.19 6.22
CA HIS A 232 6.72 21.44 5.32
C HIS A 232 5.94 20.36 6.08
N ARG A 233 4.71 20.10 5.69
CA ARG A 233 3.98 18.91 6.12
C ARG A 233 4.44 17.73 5.28
N VAL A 234 4.98 16.70 5.92
CA VAL A 234 5.47 15.49 5.25
C VAL A 234 4.65 14.29 5.67
N LEU A 235 4.04 13.60 4.72
CA LEU A 235 3.33 12.33 4.92
C LEU A 235 4.09 11.23 4.18
N SER A 236 4.31 10.10 4.85
CA SER A 236 5.00 8.98 4.19
C SER A 236 4.60 7.65 4.79
N THR A 237 5.05 6.57 4.13
CA THR A 237 4.97 5.22 4.71
C THR A 237 6.36 4.73 5.09
N ILE A 238 6.39 3.82 6.07
CA ILE A 238 7.61 3.16 6.52
C ILE A 238 7.29 1.71 6.92
N HIS A 239 8.25 0.80 6.79
CA HIS A 239 8.05 -0.60 7.14
C HIS A 239 8.46 -0.87 8.58
N THR A 240 7.48 -0.81 9.49
CA THR A 240 7.57 -1.30 10.88
C THR A 240 6.27 -1.97 11.27
N ASN A 241 6.29 -2.73 12.37
CA ASN A 241 5.11 -3.48 12.83
C ASN A 241 4.19 -2.67 13.75
N THR A 242 4.71 -1.67 14.44
CA THR A 242 3.99 -0.85 15.42
C THR A 242 4.26 0.64 15.17
N ALA A 243 3.38 1.50 15.64
CA ALA A 243 3.54 2.95 15.54
C ALA A 243 4.75 3.45 16.37
N ILE A 244 4.98 2.87 17.54
CA ILE A 244 6.15 3.16 18.37
C ILE A 244 7.44 2.75 17.64
N GLY A 245 7.44 1.61 16.95
CA GLY A 245 8.57 1.11 16.17
C GLY A 245 9.06 2.06 15.06
N VAL A 246 8.26 3.05 14.67
CA VAL A 246 8.64 4.07 13.69
C VAL A 246 9.84 4.89 14.20
N VAL A 247 9.86 5.22 15.49
CA VAL A 247 10.96 5.99 16.10
C VAL A 247 12.27 5.22 16.03
N THR A 248 12.26 3.96 16.48
CA THR A 248 13.43 3.07 16.39
C THR A 248 13.91 2.93 14.94
N ARG A 249 12.96 2.72 13.99
CA ARG A 249 13.31 2.56 12.58
C ARG A 249 13.98 3.79 11.99
N LEU A 250 13.51 5.00 12.32
CA LEU A 250 14.16 6.24 11.88
C LEU A 250 15.56 6.38 12.48
N MET A 251 15.76 6.02 13.78
CA MET A 251 17.08 6.00 14.42
C MET A 251 18.03 4.99 13.74
N ASP A 252 17.54 3.78 13.41
CA ASP A 252 18.31 2.76 12.68
C ASP A 252 18.74 3.23 11.28
N MET A 253 17.93 4.08 10.66
CA MET A 253 18.26 4.76 9.39
C MET A 253 19.24 5.93 9.59
N GLY A 254 19.68 6.22 10.82
CA GLY A 254 20.69 7.24 11.15
C GLY A 254 20.11 8.64 11.34
N VAL A 255 18.80 8.78 11.57
CA VAL A 255 18.20 10.05 11.92
C VAL A 255 18.42 10.32 13.41
N GLU A 256 18.93 11.49 13.74
CA GLU A 256 19.22 11.87 15.13
C GLU A 256 17.93 11.97 15.97
N PRO A 257 17.91 11.43 17.20
CA PRO A 257 16.71 11.37 18.05
C PRO A 257 16.06 12.73 18.29
N TYR A 258 16.85 13.80 18.42
CA TYR A 258 16.33 15.15 18.64
C TYR A 258 15.59 15.70 17.43
N LEU A 259 15.99 15.32 16.19
CA LEU A 259 15.29 15.70 14.95
C LEU A 259 13.96 14.98 14.83
N ILE A 260 13.91 13.68 15.17
CA ILE A 260 12.66 12.92 15.20
C ILE A 260 11.69 13.56 16.19
N ARG A 261 12.17 13.91 17.40
CA ARG A 261 11.35 14.57 18.43
C ARG A 261 10.80 15.92 17.97
N ALA A 262 11.59 16.68 17.23
CA ALA A 262 11.21 18.00 16.75
C ALA A 262 10.20 17.95 15.60
N THR A 263 10.10 16.83 14.87
CA THR A 263 9.35 16.77 13.61
C THR A 263 8.21 15.77 13.59
N LEU A 264 8.35 14.62 14.29
CA LEU A 264 7.33 13.57 14.26
C LEU A 264 6.06 14.04 14.98
N MET A 265 4.97 14.17 14.24
CA MET A 265 3.64 14.54 14.78
C MET A 265 2.87 13.32 15.27
N GLY A 266 3.09 12.18 14.64
CA GLY A 266 2.41 10.93 14.98
C GLY A 266 2.77 9.81 14.03
N ALA A 267 2.32 8.63 14.38
CA ALA A 267 2.47 7.43 13.57
C ALA A 267 1.20 6.57 13.62
N ILE A 268 0.86 5.94 12.50
CA ILE A 268 -0.29 5.04 12.38
C ILE A 268 0.25 3.68 11.96
N ALA A 269 0.06 2.65 12.78
CA ALA A 269 0.29 1.29 12.33
C ALA A 269 -1.02 0.66 11.87
N GLN A 270 -0.93 -0.25 10.89
CA GLN A 270 -2.12 -0.79 10.23
C GLN A 270 -1.98 -2.27 9.89
N ARG A 271 -3.10 -3.00 10.06
CA ARG A 271 -3.29 -4.37 9.59
C ARG A 271 -4.60 -4.45 8.82
N LEU A 272 -4.67 -5.31 7.81
CA LEU A 272 -5.92 -5.65 7.14
C LEU A 272 -6.43 -7.01 7.65
N VAL A 273 -7.68 -7.03 8.07
CA VAL A 273 -8.43 -8.23 8.41
C VAL A 273 -9.61 -8.40 7.46
N ARG A 274 -10.00 -9.64 7.19
CA ARG A 274 -11.20 -9.93 6.41
C ARG A 274 -12.44 -9.69 7.27
N LYS A 275 -13.45 -9.10 6.67
CA LYS A 275 -14.76 -8.95 7.31
C LYS A 275 -15.44 -10.32 7.40
N PHE A 276 -16.11 -10.58 8.52
CA PHE A 276 -16.82 -11.83 8.80
C PHE A 276 -18.27 -11.55 9.09
N ASP A 277 -19.19 -12.19 8.35
CA ASP A 277 -20.64 -12.02 8.51
C ASP A 277 -21.28 -13.05 9.44
N GLY A 278 -20.48 -13.85 10.14
CA GLY A 278 -20.91 -14.96 10.98
C GLY A 278 -20.84 -16.32 10.27
N THR A 279 -20.71 -16.34 8.95
CA THR A 279 -20.65 -17.56 8.12
C THR A 279 -19.47 -17.57 7.17
N THR A 280 -19.23 -16.45 6.49
CA THR A 280 -18.20 -16.33 5.45
C THR A 280 -17.35 -15.06 5.62
N TYR A 281 -16.17 -15.08 5.00
CA TYR A 281 -15.32 -13.91 4.93
C TYR A 281 -15.47 -13.25 3.56
N HIS A 282 -15.68 -11.92 3.55
CA HIS A 282 -15.79 -11.14 2.33
C HIS A 282 -15.29 -9.71 2.51
N GLY A 283 -14.44 -9.27 1.62
CA GLY A 283 -13.83 -7.95 1.69
C GLY A 283 -12.92 -7.78 2.91
N ARG A 284 -12.34 -6.60 3.04
CA ARG A 284 -11.37 -6.29 4.11
C ARG A 284 -11.72 -4.99 4.80
N THR A 285 -11.27 -4.88 6.06
CA THR A 285 -11.23 -3.63 6.83
C THR A 285 -9.86 -3.49 7.49
N ALA A 286 -9.48 -2.28 7.85
CA ALA A 286 -8.24 -2.05 8.54
C ALA A 286 -8.44 -2.00 10.06
N LEU A 287 -7.48 -2.56 10.78
CA LEU A 287 -7.24 -2.30 12.19
C LEU A 287 -6.14 -1.26 12.27
N PHE A 288 -6.30 -0.29 13.15
CA PHE A 288 -5.39 0.83 13.30
C PHE A 288 -4.79 0.87 14.71
N GLU A 289 -3.52 1.24 14.77
CA GLU A 289 -2.85 1.72 15.98
C GLU A 289 -2.48 3.16 15.73
N TYR A 290 -2.66 4.04 16.71
CA TYR A 290 -2.38 5.45 16.55
C TYR A 290 -1.57 6.00 17.73
N LEU A 291 -0.38 6.48 17.40
CA LEU A 291 0.52 7.22 18.28
C LEU A 291 0.48 8.70 17.92
N GLU A 292 0.11 9.57 18.84
CA GLU A 292 0.19 11.02 18.66
C GLU A 292 1.34 11.59 19.49
N ILE A 293 2.22 12.37 18.84
CA ILE A 293 3.33 13.05 19.52
C ILE A 293 2.90 14.48 19.83
N PRO A 294 2.76 14.85 21.11
CA PRO A 294 2.46 16.23 21.49
C PRO A 294 3.62 17.17 21.17
N THR A 295 3.28 18.43 20.93
CA THR A 295 4.25 19.50 20.58
C THR A 295 5.23 19.84 21.71
N ASN A 296 4.97 19.41 22.94
CA ASN A 296 5.83 19.63 24.09
C ASN A 296 6.65 18.36 24.36
N SER A 297 7.92 18.52 24.68
CA SER A 297 8.96 17.50 24.84
C SER A 297 8.46 16.14 25.38
N VAL A 298 8.45 15.14 24.52
CA VAL A 298 8.17 13.74 24.87
C VAL A 298 9.47 13.05 25.24
N HIS A 299 9.49 12.34 26.37
CA HIS A 299 10.56 11.41 26.69
C HIS A 299 10.33 10.11 25.93
N TRP A 300 11.36 9.59 25.24
CA TRP A 300 11.25 8.37 24.42
C TRP A 300 10.84 7.14 25.23
N ASP A 301 11.15 7.12 26.52
CA ASP A 301 10.78 6.06 27.48
C ASP A 301 9.28 6.07 27.83
N GLN A 302 8.53 7.08 27.41
CA GLN A 302 7.11 7.27 27.71
C GLN A 302 6.23 7.29 26.45
N LEU A 303 6.72 6.82 25.32
CA LEU A 303 5.96 6.82 24.06
C LEU A 303 4.63 6.05 24.18
N GLU A 304 4.61 4.97 24.98
CA GLU A 304 3.38 4.19 25.21
C GLU A 304 2.26 5.03 25.83
N ALA A 305 2.58 6.03 26.65
CA ALA A 305 1.59 6.93 27.22
C ALA A 305 0.89 7.84 26.18
N HIS A 306 1.46 7.94 24.98
CA HIS A 306 0.92 8.72 23.87
C HIS A 306 0.24 7.84 22.80
N LEU A 307 0.13 6.53 23.05
CA LEU A 307 -0.59 5.59 22.21
C LEU A 307 -2.08 5.74 22.50
N LEU A 308 -2.82 6.40 21.62
CA LEU A 308 -4.26 6.64 21.78
C LEU A 308 -5.12 5.43 21.41
N LEU A 309 -4.59 4.53 20.59
CA LEU A 309 -5.23 3.29 20.18
C LEU A 309 -4.16 2.25 19.89
N SER A 310 -4.25 1.06 20.51
CA SER A 310 -3.39 -0.08 20.18
C SER A 310 -4.03 -0.95 19.09
N LEU A 311 -3.21 -1.76 18.39
CA LEU A 311 -3.74 -2.74 17.43
C LEU A 311 -4.61 -3.79 18.12
N GLU A 312 -4.26 -4.18 19.35
CA GLU A 312 -5.02 -5.13 20.15
C GLU A 312 -6.39 -4.58 20.54
N ASP A 313 -6.49 -3.30 20.96
CA ASP A 313 -7.78 -2.68 21.27
C ASP A 313 -8.66 -2.52 20.04
N SER A 314 -8.05 -2.09 18.91
CA SER A 314 -8.74 -2.04 17.61
C SER A 314 -9.27 -3.42 17.20
N ALA A 315 -8.50 -4.48 17.44
CA ALA A 315 -8.90 -5.84 17.12
C ALA A 315 -10.01 -6.35 18.07
N ARG A 316 -9.91 -6.11 19.39
CA ARG A 316 -10.96 -6.47 20.36
C ARG A 316 -12.29 -5.81 20.00
N GLU A 317 -12.23 -4.53 19.65
CA GLU A 317 -13.43 -3.78 19.24
C GLU A 317 -14.04 -4.38 17.96
N ALA A 318 -13.22 -4.63 16.91
CA ALA A 318 -13.70 -5.21 15.66
C ALA A 318 -14.31 -6.62 15.85
N VAL A 319 -13.78 -7.45 16.76
CA VAL A 319 -14.35 -8.75 17.10
C VAL A 319 -15.64 -8.58 17.88
N SER A 320 -15.70 -7.69 18.87
CA SER A 320 -16.92 -7.45 19.68
C SER A 320 -18.08 -6.89 18.84
N GLN A 321 -17.78 -6.14 17.81
CA GLN A 321 -18.75 -5.59 16.84
C GLN A 321 -19.08 -6.57 15.70
N HIS A 322 -18.58 -7.80 15.73
CA HIS A 322 -18.77 -8.81 14.69
C HIS A 322 -18.29 -8.37 13.28
N VAL A 323 -17.33 -7.46 13.22
CA VAL A 323 -16.72 -7.01 11.94
C VAL A 323 -15.75 -8.05 11.41
N THR A 324 -15.05 -8.75 12.32
CA THR A 324 -14.10 -9.84 12.00
C THR A 324 -14.16 -10.91 13.06
N SER A 325 -13.40 -12.00 12.89
CA SER A 325 -13.33 -13.09 13.87
C SER A 325 -11.98 -13.13 14.62
N ILE A 326 -11.94 -13.81 15.75
CA ILE A 326 -10.71 -14.04 16.53
C ILE A 326 -9.68 -14.79 15.70
N GLU A 327 -10.09 -15.80 14.93
CA GLU A 327 -9.22 -16.60 14.08
C GLU A 327 -8.54 -15.73 13.01
N GLU A 328 -9.28 -14.77 12.45
CA GLU A 328 -8.72 -13.85 11.46
C GLU A 328 -7.72 -12.88 12.10
N VAL A 329 -8.00 -12.39 13.31
CA VAL A 329 -7.07 -11.54 14.07
C VAL A 329 -5.77 -12.30 14.36
N HIS A 330 -5.87 -13.57 14.83
CA HIS A 330 -4.69 -14.43 15.04
C HIS A 330 -3.93 -14.70 13.75
N ARG A 331 -4.63 -14.92 12.62
CA ARG A 331 -4.01 -15.08 11.30
C ARG A 331 -3.15 -13.86 10.92
N CYS A 332 -3.55 -12.68 11.33
CA CYS A 332 -2.80 -11.43 11.08
C CYS A 332 -1.66 -11.19 12.08
N GLY A 333 -1.40 -12.13 12.99
CA GLY A 333 -0.30 -12.08 13.97
C GLY A 333 -0.59 -11.21 15.18
N LEU A 334 -1.86 -10.92 15.46
CA LEU A 334 -2.29 -10.23 16.67
C LEU A 334 -2.83 -11.27 17.68
N MET A 335 -2.53 -11.06 18.96
CA MET A 335 -3.07 -11.87 20.05
C MET A 335 -4.05 -11.02 20.86
N LEU A 336 -5.23 -11.61 21.17
CA LEU A 336 -6.27 -10.95 21.96
C LEU A 336 -6.34 -11.53 23.37
#